data_30689f4b7c48f5d2a7fb57d7ef100d4f
#
_entry.id   30689f4b7c48f5d2a7fb57d7ef100d4f
#
_cell.length_a   1.000
_cell.length_b   1.000
_cell.length_c   1.000
_cell.angle_alpha   90.00
_cell.angle_beta   90.00
_cell.angle_gamma   90.00
#
_symmetry.space_group_name_H-M   'P 1'
#
loop_
_entity.id
_entity.type
_entity.pdbx_description
1 polymer ?
#
loop_
_entity_poly.entity_id
_entity_poly.type
_entity_poly.pdbx_seq_one_letter_code
_entity_poly.pdbx_strand_id
1 'polypeptide(L)'
;MGDVINIKIRQFEPDRMISDKICLIIGPQYSGKTHLLKNLLYYINTPFAVLAHPNEFATETYGTILPKQCKVDELSKDTLHKFCNRSRTLLEFNKRYDRKLDGQACLVLDNCVP
;
A
#
# COMPACT_ATOMS: atom_id res chain seq x y z
N MET A 1 -0.59 -12.71 44.10
CA MET A 1 -0.88 -13.32 42.81
C MET A 1 -1.15 -12.23 41.80
N GLY A 2 -0.52 -12.29 40.61
CA GLY A 2 -0.78 -11.35 39.56
C GLY A 2 -2.07 -11.65 38.81
N ASP A 3 -2.57 -10.66 38.09
CA ASP A 3 -3.73 -10.82 37.24
C ASP A 3 -3.46 -11.77 36.09
N VAL A 4 -4.47 -12.56 35.72
CA VAL A 4 -4.39 -13.42 34.54
C VAL A 4 -4.78 -12.63 33.32
N ILE A 5 -3.84 -12.50 32.39
CA ILE A 5 -4.08 -11.81 31.11
C ILE A 5 -4.45 -12.88 30.08
N ASN A 6 -5.67 -12.78 29.56
CA ASN A 6 -6.11 -13.64 28.45
C ASN A 6 -5.85 -12.95 27.12
N ILE A 7 -4.92 -13.51 26.38
CA ILE A 7 -4.60 -13.02 25.04
C ILE A 7 -5.25 -13.95 24.02
N LYS A 8 -6.13 -13.38 23.19
CA LYS A 8 -6.71 -14.12 22.07
C LYS A 8 -5.86 -13.88 20.82
N ILE A 9 -5.34 -14.95 20.27
CA ILE A 9 -4.58 -14.90 19.02
C ILE A 9 -5.49 -15.39 17.90
N ARG A 10 -5.63 -14.56 16.87
CA ARG A 10 -6.38 -14.89 15.66
C ARG A 10 -5.46 -14.93 14.47
N GLN A 11 -5.74 -15.82 13.53
CA GLN A 11 -5.05 -15.80 12.25
C GLN A 11 -5.49 -14.58 11.46
N PHE A 12 -4.52 -13.84 10.90
CA PHE A 12 -4.80 -12.72 10.03
C PHE A 12 -5.27 -13.24 8.67
N GLU A 13 -6.38 -12.70 8.19
CA GLU A 13 -6.96 -13.03 6.89
C GLU A 13 -6.81 -11.83 5.95
N PRO A 14 -5.85 -11.85 5.01
CA PRO A 14 -5.59 -10.71 4.13
C PRO A 14 -6.78 -10.30 3.25
N ASP A 15 -7.64 -11.23 2.89
CA ASP A 15 -8.84 -10.98 2.10
C ASP A 15 -9.90 -10.16 2.81
N ARG A 16 -9.80 -10.04 4.13
CA ARG A 16 -10.66 -9.17 4.95
C ARG A 16 -10.14 -7.76 5.09
N MET A 17 -9.00 -7.47 4.51
CA MET A 17 -8.43 -6.13 4.53
C MET A 17 -9.23 -5.25 3.56
N ILE A 18 -9.98 -4.31 4.11
CA ILE A 18 -10.84 -3.41 3.33
C ILE A 18 -10.15 -2.10 3.02
N SER A 19 -10.67 -1.39 2.01
CA SER A 19 -10.20 -0.06 1.63
C SER A 19 -10.36 0.95 2.77
N ASP A 20 -9.74 2.11 2.63
CA ASP A 20 -9.73 3.21 3.60
C ASP A 20 -9.01 2.89 4.90
N LYS A 21 -8.05 1.98 4.84
CA LYS A 21 -7.24 1.60 6.00
C LYS A 21 -5.78 2.01 5.82
N ILE A 22 -5.17 2.33 6.95
CA ILE A 22 -3.72 2.51 7.05
C ILE A 22 -3.17 1.26 7.72
N CYS A 23 -2.25 0.58 7.05
CA CYS A 23 -1.59 -0.59 7.58
C CYS A 23 -0.13 -0.25 7.88
N LEU A 24 0.29 -0.52 9.11
CA LEU A 24 1.67 -0.31 9.54
C LEU A 24 2.32 -1.66 9.83
N ILE A 25 3.42 -1.94 9.13
CA ILE A 25 4.18 -3.17 9.30
C ILE A 25 5.50 -2.84 9.98
N ILE A 26 5.69 -3.35 11.18
CA ILE A 26 6.87 -3.08 12.00
C ILE A 26 7.60 -4.39 12.28
N GLY A 27 8.90 -4.36 12.11
CA GLY A 27 9.75 -5.49 12.43
C GLY A 27 11.22 -5.19 12.12
N PRO A 28 12.14 -5.96 12.66
CA PRO A 28 13.57 -5.82 12.35
C PRO A 28 13.86 -6.18 10.90
N GLN A 29 15.05 -5.82 10.45
CA GLN A 29 15.55 -6.21 9.13
C GLN A 29 15.51 -7.74 8.99
N TYR A 30 15.17 -8.22 7.80
CA TYR A 30 15.05 -9.66 7.47
C TYR A 30 13.94 -10.41 8.24
N SER A 31 12.98 -9.71 8.81
CA SER A 31 11.83 -10.34 9.51
C SER A 31 10.70 -10.79 8.60
N GLY A 32 10.78 -10.51 7.31
CA GLY A 32 9.74 -10.88 6.36
C GLY A 32 8.72 -9.77 6.06
N LYS A 33 9.01 -8.53 6.41
CA LYS A 33 8.10 -7.39 6.17
C LYS A 33 7.75 -7.22 4.69
N THR A 34 8.76 -7.24 3.82
CA THR A 34 8.56 -7.11 2.38
C THR A 34 7.76 -8.27 1.82
N HIS A 35 8.01 -9.48 2.27
CA HIS A 35 7.26 -10.67 1.86
C HIS A 35 5.78 -10.55 2.25
N LEU A 36 5.50 -10.12 3.47
CA LEU A 36 4.13 -9.87 3.93
C LEU A 36 3.46 -8.77 3.09
N LEU A 37 4.17 -7.69 2.83
CA LEU A 37 3.67 -6.57 2.03
C LEU A 37 3.30 -7.01 0.61
N LYS A 38 4.11 -7.83 -0.04
CA LYS A 38 3.82 -8.39 -1.36
C LYS A 38 2.54 -9.24 -1.35
N ASN A 39 2.36 -10.06 -0.32
CA ASN A 39 1.15 -10.83 -0.15
C ASN A 39 -0.08 -9.95 0.05
N LEU A 40 0.02 -8.91 0.87
CA LEU A 40 -1.07 -7.96 1.08
C LEU A 40 -1.47 -7.26 -0.21
N LEU A 41 -0.50 -6.81 -1.00
CA LEU A 41 -0.75 -6.17 -2.29
C LEU A 41 -1.48 -7.10 -3.27
N TYR A 42 -1.15 -8.36 -3.26
CA TYR A 42 -1.83 -9.37 -4.07
C TYR A 42 -3.32 -9.48 -3.70
N TYR A 43 -3.63 -9.52 -2.41
CA TYR A 43 -5.02 -9.66 -1.94
C TYR A 43 -5.82 -8.37 -2.06
N ILE A 44 -5.20 -7.21 -1.84
CA ILE A 44 -5.87 -5.91 -1.95
C ILE A 44 -6.29 -5.65 -3.40
N ASN A 45 -5.42 -5.95 -4.36
CA ASN A 45 -5.68 -5.87 -5.80
C ASN A 45 -6.37 -4.55 -6.22
N THR A 46 -5.84 -3.43 -5.79
CA THR A 46 -6.37 -2.13 -6.22
C THR A 46 -6.03 -1.86 -7.68
N PRO A 47 -6.85 -1.08 -8.40
CA PRO A 47 -6.57 -0.76 -9.81
C PRO A 47 -5.35 0.12 -9.99
N PHE A 48 -4.90 0.80 -8.95
CA PHE A 48 -3.74 1.68 -9.01
C PHE A 48 -2.96 1.65 -7.70
N ALA A 49 -1.66 1.52 -7.80
CA ALA A 49 -0.77 1.55 -6.63
C ALA A 49 0.51 2.30 -6.97
N VAL A 50 1.02 3.06 -6.00
CA VAL A 50 2.32 3.72 -6.08
C VAL A 50 3.19 3.18 -4.96
N LEU A 51 4.38 2.74 -5.30
CA LEU A 51 5.39 2.27 -4.37
C LEU A 51 6.53 3.28 -4.28
N ALA A 52 6.78 3.80 -3.10
CA ALA A 52 7.98 4.57 -2.79
C ALA A 52 8.98 3.66 -2.08
N HIS A 53 10.15 3.49 -2.69
CA HIS A 53 11.23 2.66 -2.17
C HIS A 53 12.56 3.27 -2.59
N PRO A 54 13.48 3.59 -1.66
CA PRO A 54 14.72 4.27 -2.00
C PRO A 54 15.78 3.37 -2.66
N ASN A 55 15.46 2.12 -2.93
CA ASN A 55 16.39 1.16 -3.48
C ASN A 55 16.09 0.90 -4.97
N GLU A 56 17.12 0.95 -5.81
CA GLU A 56 17.04 0.59 -7.22
C GLU A 56 16.57 -0.86 -7.45
N PHE A 57 16.74 -1.72 -6.46
CA PHE A 57 16.27 -3.10 -6.52
C PHE A 57 14.77 -3.27 -6.28
N ALA A 58 14.04 -2.20 -6.06
CA ALA A 58 12.58 -2.27 -5.92
C ALA A 58 11.91 -2.92 -7.14
N THR A 59 12.48 -2.72 -8.32
CA THR A 59 12.00 -3.37 -9.55
C THR A 59 12.10 -4.88 -9.48
N GLU A 60 13.16 -5.43 -8.91
CA GLU A 60 13.32 -6.87 -8.73
C GLU A 60 12.38 -7.40 -7.67
N THR A 61 12.24 -6.66 -6.56
CA THR A 61 11.40 -7.07 -5.43
C THR A 61 9.92 -7.05 -5.78
N TYR A 62 9.44 -6.01 -6.47
CA TYR A 62 8.02 -5.79 -6.74
C TYR A 62 7.66 -5.88 -8.23
N GLY A 63 8.58 -6.28 -9.09
CA GLY A 63 8.41 -6.23 -10.54
C GLY A 63 7.27 -7.07 -11.09
N THR A 64 6.90 -8.15 -10.40
CA THR A 64 5.80 -9.02 -10.78
C THR A 64 4.43 -8.53 -10.32
N ILE A 65 4.41 -7.57 -9.38
CA ILE A 65 3.17 -7.08 -8.76
C ILE A 65 2.82 -5.68 -9.28
N LEU A 66 3.83 -4.81 -9.40
CA LEU A 66 3.63 -3.42 -9.79
C LEU A 66 4.42 -3.09 -11.07
N PRO A 67 3.80 -2.39 -12.02
CA PRO A 67 4.53 -1.87 -13.18
C PRO A 67 5.63 -0.90 -12.78
N LYS A 68 6.67 -0.79 -13.61
CA LYS A 68 7.82 0.08 -13.34
C LYS A 68 7.42 1.55 -13.14
N GLN A 69 6.46 2.04 -13.91
CA GLN A 69 5.99 3.42 -13.81
C GLN A 69 5.26 3.75 -12.50
N CYS A 70 4.89 2.73 -11.74
CA CYS A 70 4.25 2.90 -10.43
C CYS A 70 5.27 2.95 -9.29
N LYS A 71 6.57 2.89 -9.57
CA LYS A 71 7.63 2.89 -8.59
C LYS A 71 8.37 4.22 -8.61
N VAL A 72 8.62 4.78 -7.43
CA VAL A 72 9.39 6.00 -7.27
C VAL A 72 10.53 5.75 -6.28
N ASP A 73 11.66 6.39 -6.52
CA ASP A 73 12.86 6.19 -5.70
C ASP A 73 12.79 6.96 -4.40
N GLU A 74 11.99 8.00 -4.35
CA GLU A 74 11.92 8.90 -3.21
C GLU A 74 10.49 9.34 -2.94
N LEU A 75 10.12 9.35 -1.67
CA LEU A 75 8.86 9.93 -1.23
C LEU A 75 9.02 11.45 -1.13
N SER A 76 8.35 12.20 -1.99
CA SER A 76 8.35 13.66 -1.99
C SER A 76 6.94 14.21 -1.82
N LYS A 77 6.84 15.50 -1.48
CA LYS A 77 5.54 16.18 -1.45
C LYS A 77 4.85 16.14 -2.82
N ASP A 78 5.63 16.26 -3.88
CA ASP A 78 5.09 16.21 -5.25
C ASP A 78 4.44 14.84 -5.53
N THR A 79 5.09 13.75 -5.16
CA THR A 79 4.55 12.40 -5.30
C THR A 79 3.24 12.25 -4.52
N LEU A 80 3.19 12.73 -3.28
CA LEU A 80 1.98 12.70 -2.46
C LEU A 80 0.87 13.53 -3.06
N HIS A 81 1.16 14.73 -3.54
CA HIS A 81 0.18 15.59 -4.19
C HIS A 81 -0.39 14.95 -5.46
N LYS A 82 0.46 14.36 -6.29
CA LYS A 82 0.01 13.67 -7.51
C LYS A 82 -0.87 12.48 -7.19
N PHE A 83 -0.52 11.72 -6.17
CA PHE A 83 -1.31 10.58 -5.72
C PHE A 83 -2.71 11.02 -5.25
N CYS A 84 -2.78 12.03 -4.40
CA CYS A 84 -4.05 12.55 -3.90
C CYS A 84 -4.88 13.22 -5.00
N ASN A 85 -4.24 13.98 -5.89
CA ASN A 85 -4.93 14.66 -7.00
C ASN A 85 -5.53 13.68 -8.00
N ARG A 86 -4.89 12.54 -8.23
CA ARG A 86 -5.45 11.50 -9.09
C ARG A 86 -6.81 11.03 -8.60
N SER A 87 -6.92 10.74 -7.31
CA SER A 87 -8.19 10.31 -6.73
C SER A 87 -9.27 11.39 -6.82
N ARG A 88 -8.89 12.63 -6.54
CA ARG A 88 -9.80 13.78 -6.65
C ARG A 88 -10.28 13.99 -8.08
N THR A 89 -9.36 13.92 -9.04
CA THR A 89 -9.67 14.07 -10.47
C THR A 89 -10.63 12.98 -10.94
N LEU A 90 -10.43 11.74 -10.51
CA LEU A 90 -11.34 10.64 -10.83
C LEU A 90 -12.74 10.85 -10.26
N LEU A 91 -12.84 11.34 -9.02
CA LEU A 91 -14.14 11.64 -8.41
C LEU A 91 -14.87 12.73 -9.19
N GLU A 92 -14.19 13.79 -9.59
CA GLU A 92 -14.76 14.87 -10.39
C GLU A 92 -15.20 14.37 -11.77
N PHE A 93 -14.37 13.56 -12.41
CA PHE A 93 -14.69 12.95 -13.69
C PHE A 93 -15.95 12.08 -13.60
N ASN A 94 -16.05 11.24 -12.58
CA ASN A 94 -17.20 10.37 -12.38
C ASN A 94 -18.49 11.17 -12.20
N LYS A 95 -18.43 12.28 -11.46
CA LYS A 95 -19.59 13.15 -11.28
C LYS A 95 -19.98 13.86 -12.58
N ARG A 96 -18.99 14.39 -13.30
CA ARG A 96 -19.24 15.21 -14.50
C ARG A 96 -19.79 14.39 -15.67
N TYR A 97 -19.34 13.15 -15.84
CA TYR A 97 -19.69 12.31 -16.97
C TYR A 97 -20.57 11.12 -16.60
N ASP A 98 -21.10 11.09 -15.38
CA ASP A 98 -21.92 9.99 -14.85
C ASP A 98 -21.24 8.63 -15.05
N ARG A 99 -19.96 8.56 -14.69
CA ARG A 99 -19.15 7.36 -14.75
C ARG A 99 -18.92 6.77 -13.37
N LYS A 100 -18.58 5.48 -13.33
CA LYS A 100 -18.29 4.74 -12.10
C LYS A 100 -16.91 4.08 -12.17
N LEU A 101 -15.91 4.82 -12.60
CA LEU A 101 -14.55 4.32 -12.60
C LEU A 101 -14.06 4.12 -11.16
N ASP A 102 -13.39 3.01 -10.93
CA ASP A 102 -12.86 2.69 -9.60
C ASP A 102 -11.68 3.62 -9.27
N GLY A 103 -11.89 4.49 -8.27
CA GLY A 103 -10.89 5.42 -7.79
C GLY A 103 -10.01 4.89 -6.67
N GLN A 104 -10.17 3.61 -6.29
CA GLN A 104 -9.34 3.03 -5.24
C GLN A 104 -7.87 3.02 -5.64
N ALA A 105 -7.02 3.38 -4.68
CA ALA A 105 -5.59 3.43 -4.89
C ALA A 105 -4.86 3.05 -3.61
N CYS A 106 -3.66 2.52 -3.75
CA CYS A 106 -2.81 2.12 -2.65
C CYS A 106 -1.48 2.87 -2.73
N LEU A 107 -1.09 3.51 -1.64
CA LEU A 107 0.24 4.10 -1.50
C LEU A 107 1.06 3.21 -0.56
N VAL A 108 2.16 2.69 -1.08
CA VAL A 108 3.04 1.78 -0.34
C VAL A 108 4.35 2.49 -0.06
N LEU A 109 4.71 2.57 1.22
CA LEU A 109 5.95 3.17 1.67
C LEU A 109 6.82 2.07 2.28
N ASP A 110 7.84 1.64 1.55
CA ASP A 110 8.76 0.60 1.99
C ASP A 110 10.14 1.19 2.17
N ASN A 111 10.66 1.12 3.39
CA ASN A 111 11.99 1.61 3.75
C ASN A 111 12.20 3.11 3.42
N CYS A 112 11.18 3.93 3.66
CA CYS A 112 11.22 5.36 3.35
C CYS A 112 11.65 6.24 4.53
N VAL A 113 12.00 5.67 5.66
CA VAL A 113 12.49 6.41 6.82
C VAL A 113 13.97 6.73 6.60
N PRO A 114 14.38 8.00 6.75
CA PRO A 114 15.79 8.39 6.62
C PRO A 114 16.69 7.77 7.69
#